data_99ae32f90e8303e3d9d51b96cc89d58b
#
_entry.id   99ae32f90e8303e3d9d51b96cc89d58b
#
_cell.length_a   1.000
_cell.length_b   1.000
_cell.length_c   1.000
_cell.angle_alpha   90.00
_cell.angle_beta   90.00
_cell.angle_gamma   90.00
#
_symmetry.space_group_name_H-M   'P 1'
#
loop_
_entity.id
_entity.type
_entity.pdbx_description
1 polymer ?
#
loop_
_entity_poly.entity_id
_entity_poly.type
_entity_poly.pdbx_seq_one_letter_code
_entity_poly.pdbx_strand_id
1 'polypeptide(L)'
;FVAPPRLDILVQRLAGETIPELGMVGHAYRDSLFAMTLDPDSPNFERSLRDGALRRQIIHEAHHCMRMAGPGYGWTLGEALVSEGLAGQFVGRLLGTDPEPWERAVPWDDLHGASVSPEALAADDYDHAAWFHGRGPYPRWFGYSLGYGMVGAWLEEAGDVDTATWIDVPAATVVEAAQRRGLISPAG
;
A
#
# COMPACT_ATOMS: atom_id res chain seq x y z
N PHE A 1 6.46 -15.69 12.65
CA PHE A 1 5.17 -15.22 12.14
C PHE A 1 4.27 -14.87 13.31
N VAL A 2 3.77 -13.64 13.37
CA VAL A 2 2.66 -13.27 14.26
C VAL A 2 1.40 -13.85 13.63
N ALA A 3 0.60 -14.60 14.42
CA ALA A 3 -0.67 -15.07 13.93
C ALA A 3 -1.58 -13.86 13.62
N PRO A 4 -2.25 -13.84 12.46
CA PRO A 4 -3.19 -12.76 12.16
C PRO A 4 -4.29 -12.75 13.23
N PRO A 5 -4.85 -11.57 13.57
CA PRO A 5 -6.01 -11.48 14.45
C PRO A 5 -7.19 -12.25 13.85
N ARG A 6 -8.25 -12.45 14.65
CA ARG A 6 -9.53 -12.89 14.10
C ARG A 6 -10.01 -11.84 13.10
N LEU A 7 -10.22 -12.23 11.84
CA LEU A 7 -10.68 -11.35 10.79
C LEU A 7 -12.04 -11.81 10.28
N ASP A 8 -12.96 -10.88 10.19
CA ASP A 8 -14.19 -11.02 9.41
C ASP A 8 -13.87 -10.58 7.96
N ILE A 9 -14.28 -11.38 6.99
CA ILE A 9 -14.08 -11.09 5.58
C ILE A 9 -15.46 -10.96 4.92
N LEU A 10 -15.79 -9.76 4.45
CA LEU A 10 -16.96 -9.53 3.62
C LEU A 10 -16.60 -9.81 2.16
N VAL A 11 -17.21 -10.81 1.56
CA VAL A 11 -17.07 -11.07 0.13
C VAL A 11 -18.34 -10.61 -0.59
N GLN A 12 -18.16 -9.70 -1.55
CA GLN A 12 -19.27 -9.14 -2.32
C GLN A 12 -18.99 -9.19 -3.82
N ARG A 13 -20.06 -9.30 -4.61
CA ARG A 13 -20.00 -9.17 -6.06
C ARG A 13 -20.52 -7.80 -6.46
N LEU A 14 -19.67 -7.01 -7.16
CA LEU A 14 -20.06 -5.71 -7.64
C LEU A 14 -19.32 -5.38 -8.95
N ALA A 15 -20.05 -5.32 -10.04
CA ALA A 15 -19.50 -5.07 -11.36
C ALA A 15 -18.98 -3.63 -11.48
N GLY A 16 -17.78 -3.46 -12.04
CA GLY A 16 -17.17 -2.15 -12.31
C GLY A 16 -16.52 -1.46 -11.10
N GLU A 17 -16.72 -1.95 -9.89
CA GLU A 17 -16.18 -1.36 -8.65
C GLU A 17 -14.91 -2.11 -8.20
N THR A 18 -14.03 -2.41 -9.13
CA THR A 18 -12.81 -3.19 -8.90
C THR A 18 -11.61 -2.55 -9.62
N ILE A 19 -10.42 -3.05 -9.31
CA ILE A 19 -9.23 -2.73 -10.11
C ILE A 19 -9.42 -3.41 -11.48
N PRO A 20 -9.54 -2.64 -12.58
CA PRO A 20 -9.89 -3.22 -13.89
C PRO A 20 -8.92 -4.31 -14.37
N GLU A 21 -7.64 -4.19 -14.00
CA GLU A 21 -6.59 -5.13 -14.35
C GLU A 21 -6.73 -6.48 -13.64
N LEU A 22 -7.49 -6.52 -12.53
CA LEU A 22 -7.69 -7.72 -11.72
C LEU A 22 -9.13 -8.25 -11.73
N GLY A 23 -10.13 -7.37 -11.88
CA GLY A 23 -11.53 -7.71 -11.63
C GLY A 23 -11.80 -7.98 -10.14
N MET A 24 -10.97 -7.45 -9.24
CA MET A 24 -11.15 -7.52 -7.80
C MET A 24 -10.46 -6.35 -7.11
N VAL A 25 -10.88 -6.04 -5.87
CA VAL A 25 -10.25 -5.07 -4.97
C VAL A 25 -10.53 -5.45 -3.54
N GLY A 26 -9.54 -5.26 -2.66
CA GLY A 26 -9.67 -5.33 -1.22
C GLY A 26 -9.97 -3.95 -0.61
N HIS A 27 -10.51 -3.93 0.58
CA HIS A 27 -10.65 -2.72 1.40
C HIS A 27 -10.74 -3.08 2.88
N ALA A 28 -9.75 -2.66 3.67
CA ALA A 28 -9.75 -2.80 5.11
C ALA A 28 -10.57 -1.68 5.76
N TYR A 29 -11.53 -2.03 6.60
CA TYR A 29 -12.39 -1.07 7.30
C TYR A 29 -11.93 -0.80 8.73
N ARG A 30 -11.37 -1.81 9.38
CA ARG A 30 -10.90 -1.76 10.76
C ARG A 30 -9.98 -2.94 11.05
N ASP A 31 -9.44 -2.98 12.25
CA ASP A 31 -8.52 -4.01 12.75
C ASP A 31 -8.97 -5.47 12.60
N SER A 32 -10.26 -5.68 12.45
CA SER A 32 -10.87 -7.02 12.42
C SER A 32 -11.76 -7.28 11.21
N LEU A 33 -11.87 -6.34 10.26
CA LEU A 33 -12.76 -6.47 9.10
C LEU A 33 -12.15 -5.88 7.83
N PHE A 34 -12.13 -6.67 6.77
CA PHE A 34 -11.93 -6.18 5.42
C PHE A 34 -12.95 -6.78 4.43
N ALA A 35 -13.14 -6.13 3.29
CA ALA A 35 -13.95 -6.65 2.20
C ALA A 35 -13.08 -7.06 1.02
N MET A 36 -13.56 -8.08 0.30
CA MET A 36 -13.13 -8.43 -1.05
C MET A 36 -14.29 -8.19 -2.01
N THR A 37 -14.16 -7.20 -2.88
CA THR A 37 -15.11 -6.95 -3.97
C THR A 37 -14.63 -7.68 -5.21
N LEU A 38 -15.47 -8.52 -5.78
CA LEU A 38 -15.17 -9.37 -6.92
C LEU A 38 -16.09 -9.03 -8.08
N ASP A 39 -15.53 -8.92 -9.27
CA ASP A 39 -16.27 -8.76 -10.53
C ASP A 39 -15.98 -9.96 -11.45
N PRO A 40 -16.74 -11.06 -11.32
CA PRO A 40 -16.55 -12.25 -12.16
C PRO A 40 -16.82 -12.01 -13.66
N ASP A 41 -17.48 -10.91 -14.01
CA ASP A 41 -17.75 -10.55 -15.42
C ASP A 41 -16.58 -9.75 -16.02
N SER A 42 -15.60 -9.34 -15.22
CA SER A 42 -14.36 -8.72 -15.71
C SER A 42 -13.55 -9.70 -16.56
N PRO A 43 -13.06 -9.28 -17.74
CA PRO A 43 -12.27 -10.15 -18.62
C PRO A 43 -10.94 -10.61 -17.97
N ASN A 44 -10.51 -9.92 -16.93
CA ASN A 44 -9.25 -10.23 -16.22
C ASN A 44 -9.44 -11.14 -15.00
N PHE A 45 -10.68 -11.31 -14.50
CA PHE A 45 -10.95 -11.96 -13.22
C PHE A 45 -10.41 -13.38 -13.13
N GLU A 46 -10.75 -14.25 -14.07
CA GLU A 46 -10.29 -15.64 -14.04
C GLU A 46 -8.76 -15.78 -14.17
N ARG A 47 -8.13 -14.92 -14.99
CA ARG A 47 -6.67 -14.88 -15.10
C ARG A 47 -6.07 -14.49 -13.75
N SER A 48 -6.58 -13.44 -13.12
CA SER A 48 -6.11 -12.94 -11.83
C SER A 48 -6.25 -13.97 -10.71
N LEU A 49 -7.32 -14.77 -10.72
CA LEU A 49 -7.46 -15.89 -9.80
C LEU A 49 -6.35 -16.94 -9.99
N ARG A 50 -6.09 -17.35 -11.24
CA ARG A 50 -5.02 -18.32 -11.55
C ARG A 50 -3.64 -17.82 -11.19
N ASP A 51 -3.40 -16.52 -11.36
CA ASP A 51 -2.13 -15.85 -11.07
C ASP A 51 -1.96 -15.53 -9.56
N GLY A 52 -2.91 -15.94 -8.72
CA GLY A 52 -2.86 -15.80 -7.27
C GLY A 52 -3.14 -14.39 -6.76
N ALA A 53 -3.72 -13.49 -7.57
CA ALA A 53 -4.02 -12.11 -7.18
C ALA A 53 -4.94 -12.04 -5.96
N LEU A 54 -5.96 -12.93 -5.87
CA LEU A 54 -6.84 -12.97 -4.71
C LEU A 54 -6.06 -13.21 -3.40
N ARG A 55 -5.09 -14.13 -3.43
CA ARG A 55 -4.25 -14.40 -2.24
C ARG A 55 -3.42 -13.19 -1.86
N ARG A 56 -2.84 -12.49 -2.84
CA ARG A 56 -2.03 -11.28 -2.59
C ARG A 56 -2.88 -10.15 -2.03
N GLN A 57 -4.08 -9.92 -2.58
CA GLN A 57 -5.03 -8.93 -2.07
C GLN A 57 -5.47 -9.26 -0.63
N ILE A 58 -5.80 -10.50 -0.31
CA ILE A 58 -6.17 -10.91 1.06
C ILE A 58 -5.02 -10.62 2.05
N ILE A 59 -3.77 -10.90 1.67
CA ILE A 59 -2.61 -10.65 2.53
C ILE A 59 -2.39 -9.14 2.72
N HIS A 60 -2.55 -8.35 1.67
CA HIS A 60 -2.47 -6.90 1.71
C HIS A 60 -3.49 -6.32 2.69
N GLU A 61 -4.77 -6.70 2.58
CA GLU A 61 -5.83 -6.22 3.47
C GLU A 61 -5.66 -6.72 4.91
N ALA A 62 -5.21 -7.97 5.09
CA ALA A 62 -4.89 -8.49 6.41
C ALA A 62 -3.76 -7.70 7.08
N HIS A 63 -2.75 -7.24 6.31
CA HIS A 63 -1.71 -6.36 6.84
C HIS A 63 -2.28 -5.03 7.31
N HIS A 64 -3.18 -4.40 6.54
CA HIS A 64 -3.86 -3.18 6.99
C HIS A 64 -4.65 -3.40 8.28
N CYS A 65 -5.39 -4.51 8.40
CA CYS A 65 -6.10 -4.85 9.64
C CYS A 65 -5.13 -5.00 10.83
N MET A 66 -4.01 -5.69 10.65
CA MET A 66 -3.01 -5.84 11.72
C MET A 66 -2.42 -4.49 12.12
N ARG A 67 -2.10 -3.62 11.16
CA ARG A 67 -1.60 -2.28 11.44
C ARG A 67 -2.64 -1.39 12.11
N MET A 68 -3.92 -1.50 11.75
CA MET A 68 -5.01 -0.78 12.41
C MET A 68 -5.20 -1.18 13.88
N ALA A 69 -4.81 -2.39 14.26
CA ALA A 69 -4.80 -2.83 15.66
C ALA A 69 -3.66 -2.21 16.50
N GLY A 70 -2.66 -1.62 15.87
CA GLY A 70 -1.51 -0.95 16.49
C GLY A 70 -1.46 0.53 16.12
N PRO A 71 -0.47 0.98 15.30
CA PRO A 71 -0.27 2.41 14.98
C PRO A 71 -1.40 3.02 14.13
N GLY A 72 -2.23 2.22 13.49
CA GLY A 72 -3.29 2.66 12.61
C GLY A 72 -2.89 2.74 11.13
N TYR A 73 -3.89 2.90 10.25
CA TYR A 73 -3.66 3.22 8.84
C TYR A 73 -3.08 4.64 8.70
N GLY A 74 -3.56 5.56 9.54
CA GLY A 74 -3.17 6.96 9.59
C GLY A 74 -4.19 7.91 8.98
N TRP A 75 -3.98 9.19 9.24
CA TRP A 75 -4.85 10.29 8.80
C TRP A 75 -4.17 11.18 7.77
N THR A 76 -2.82 11.25 7.79
CA THR A 76 -2.05 12.10 6.88
C THR A 76 -1.67 11.34 5.61
N LEU A 77 -1.32 12.09 4.56
CA LEU A 77 -0.80 11.52 3.32
C LEU A 77 0.42 10.62 3.59
N GLY A 78 1.37 11.09 4.42
CA GLY A 78 2.57 10.33 4.74
C GLY A 78 2.27 8.99 5.39
N GLU A 79 1.31 8.96 6.31
CA GLU A 79 0.87 7.72 6.95
C GLU A 79 0.18 6.78 5.96
N ALA A 80 -0.65 7.31 5.05
CA ALA A 80 -1.29 6.50 4.02
C ALA A 80 -0.27 5.89 3.05
N LEU A 81 0.70 6.68 2.57
CA LEU A 81 1.79 6.19 1.71
C LEU A 81 2.57 5.05 2.39
N VAL A 82 2.91 5.23 3.67
CA VAL A 82 3.63 4.21 4.44
C VAL A 82 2.76 2.96 4.64
N SER A 83 1.48 3.10 4.95
CA SER A 83 0.58 1.97 5.16
C SER A 83 0.42 1.12 3.90
N GLU A 84 0.24 1.76 2.74
CA GLU A 84 0.17 1.07 1.44
C GLU A 84 1.51 0.41 1.08
N GLY A 85 2.62 1.12 1.25
CA GLY A 85 3.95 0.60 0.98
C GLY A 85 4.32 -0.60 1.85
N LEU A 86 3.97 -0.56 3.14
CA LEU A 86 4.19 -1.68 4.07
C LEU A 86 3.39 -2.92 3.67
N ALA A 87 2.11 -2.74 3.31
CA ALA A 87 1.26 -3.86 2.89
C ALA A 87 1.80 -4.51 1.61
N GLY A 88 2.19 -3.72 0.61
CA GLY A 88 2.77 -4.23 -0.63
C GLY A 88 4.10 -4.96 -0.43
N GLN A 89 5.03 -4.36 0.28
CA GLN A 89 6.33 -4.99 0.60
C GLN A 89 6.15 -6.28 1.43
N PHE A 90 5.17 -6.29 2.35
CA PHE A 90 4.84 -7.48 3.15
C PHE A 90 4.36 -8.65 2.29
N VAL A 91 3.49 -8.38 1.30
CA VAL A 91 3.04 -9.40 0.34
C VAL A 91 4.22 -9.98 -0.42
N GLY A 92 5.06 -9.12 -0.99
CA GLY A 92 6.25 -9.55 -1.74
C GLY A 92 7.18 -10.42 -0.90
N ARG A 93 7.48 -10.00 0.32
CA ARG A 93 8.34 -10.75 1.24
C ARG A 93 7.73 -12.09 1.68
N LEU A 94 6.44 -12.10 2.01
CA LEU A 94 5.77 -13.32 2.50
C LEU A 94 5.64 -14.39 1.42
N LEU A 95 5.39 -13.98 0.18
CA LEU A 95 5.11 -14.88 -0.93
C LEU A 95 6.30 -15.10 -1.88
N GLY A 96 7.35 -14.28 -1.78
CA GLY A 96 8.46 -14.29 -2.74
C GLY A 96 8.01 -13.85 -4.14
N THR A 97 7.06 -12.91 -4.23
CA THR A 97 6.53 -12.41 -5.50
C THR A 97 7.13 -11.07 -5.87
N ASP A 98 7.14 -10.78 -7.17
CA ASP A 98 7.45 -9.44 -7.68
C ASP A 98 6.42 -8.41 -7.18
N PRO A 99 6.79 -7.12 -7.16
CA PRO A 99 5.86 -6.03 -6.88
C PRO A 99 4.65 -6.05 -7.83
N GLU A 100 3.50 -5.67 -7.31
CA GLU A 100 2.29 -5.50 -8.13
C GLU A 100 2.47 -4.36 -9.16
N PRO A 101 1.70 -4.34 -10.25
CA PRO A 101 1.84 -3.31 -11.28
C PRO A 101 1.72 -1.87 -10.75
N TRP A 102 0.89 -1.62 -9.73
CA TRP A 102 0.72 -0.29 -9.14
C TRP A 102 1.86 0.12 -8.21
N GLU A 103 2.61 -0.83 -7.65
CA GLU A 103 3.76 -0.58 -6.78
C GLU A 103 5.02 -0.17 -7.57
N ARG A 104 5.02 -0.42 -8.88
CA ARG A 104 6.11 -0.09 -9.81
C ARG A 104 5.65 0.67 -11.05
N ALA A 105 4.48 1.33 -10.96
CA ALA A 105 3.90 2.05 -12.09
C ALA A 105 4.69 3.31 -12.45
N VAL A 106 5.33 3.92 -11.48
CA VAL A 106 6.11 5.15 -11.64
C VAL A 106 7.59 4.81 -11.50
N PRO A 107 8.42 5.15 -12.51
CA PRO A 107 9.86 4.93 -12.45
C PRO A 107 10.51 5.67 -11.28
N TRP A 108 11.61 5.10 -10.77
CA TRP A 108 12.34 5.66 -9.64
C TRP A 108 12.77 7.12 -9.84
N ASP A 109 13.28 7.45 -11.04
CA ASP A 109 13.72 8.81 -11.36
C ASP A 109 12.57 9.82 -11.34
N ASP A 110 11.36 9.39 -11.74
CA ASP A 110 10.17 10.24 -11.72
C ASP A 110 9.66 10.44 -10.28
N LEU A 111 9.78 9.43 -9.40
CA LEU A 111 9.47 9.56 -7.98
C LEU A 111 10.39 10.59 -7.31
N HIS A 112 11.69 10.53 -7.56
CA HIS A 112 12.66 11.52 -7.09
C HIS A 112 12.37 12.92 -7.64
N GLY A 113 12.03 13.01 -8.93
CA GLY A 113 11.72 14.27 -9.60
C GLY A 113 10.46 14.97 -9.09
N ALA A 114 9.54 14.23 -8.44
CA ALA A 114 8.27 14.78 -7.95
C ALA A 114 8.43 15.72 -6.75
N SER A 115 9.56 15.66 -6.04
CA SER A 115 9.92 16.57 -4.94
C SER A 115 8.81 16.72 -3.88
N VAL A 116 8.26 15.60 -3.43
CA VAL A 116 7.19 15.60 -2.40
C VAL A 116 7.70 16.24 -1.11
N SER A 117 6.99 17.26 -0.63
CA SER A 117 7.41 18.03 0.54
C SER A 117 6.91 17.44 1.86
N PRO A 118 7.59 17.73 2.99
CA PRO A 118 7.13 17.36 4.31
C PRO A 118 5.74 17.89 4.65
N GLU A 119 5.40 19.12 4.17
CA GLU A 119 4.07 19.72 4.37
C GLU A 119 2.99 18.91 3.65
N ALA A 120 3.26 18.44 2.43
CA ALA A 120 2.34 17.57 1.70
C ALA A 120 2.11 16.26 2.45
N LEU A 121 3.18 15.67 3.03
CA LEU A 121 3.07 14.45 3.82
C LEU A 121 2.28 14.64 5.13
N ALA A 122 2.32 15.82 5.71
CA ALA A 122 1.62 16.16 6.95
C ALA A 122 0.13 16.52 6.71
N ALA A 123 -0.30 16.70 5.46
CA ALA A 123 -1.68 17.05 5.15
C ALA A 123 -2.64 15.93 5.50
N ASP A 124 -3.70 16.21 6.25
CA ASP A 124 -4.79 15.32 6.61
C ASP A 124 -6.05 15.52 5.74
N ASP A 125 -6.05 16.57 4.92
CA ASP A 125 -7.08 16.90 3.93
C ASP A 125 -6.65 16.55 2.48
N TYR A 126 -5.67 15.68 2.31
CA TYR A 126 -5.17 15.28 0.99
C TYR A 126 -6.23 14.55 0.16
N ASP A 127 -6.26 14.80 -1.16
CA ASP A 127 -7.12 14.09 -2.09
C ASP A 127 -6.51 12.71 -2.42
N HIS A 128 -7.02 11.66 -1.77
CA HIS A 128 -6.58 10.29 -1.99
C HIS A 128 -6.67 9.86 -3.47
N ALA A 129 -7.75 10.28 -4.16
CA ALA A 129 -7.93 9.92 -5.57
C ALA A 129 -6.90 10.62 -6.48
N ALA A 130 -6.46 11.82 -6.12
CA ALA A 130 -5.39 12.51 -6.85
C ALA A 130 -4.04 11.81 -6.68
N TRP A 131 -3.73 11.33 -5.48
CA TRP A 131 -2.44 10.68 -5.20
C TRP A 131 -2.36 9.23 -5.69
N PHE A 132 -3.44 8.46 -5.55
CA PHE A 132 -3.40 7.01 -5.78
C PHE A 132 -4.08 6.57 -7.08
N HIS A 133 -5.07 7.32 -7.56
CA HIS A 133 -5.91 6.89 -8.69
C HIS A 133 -5.75 7.74 -9.96
N GLY A 134 -4.82 8.72 -9.97
CA GLY A 134 -4.56 9.55 -11.14
C GLY A 134 -5.69 10.52 -11.47
N ARG A 135 -6.47 10.95 -10.47
CA ARG A 135 -7.52 11.96 -10.62
C ARG A 135 -7.06 13.38 -10.29
N GLY A 136 -5.74 13.64 -10.41
CA GLY A 136 -5.10 14.92 -10.08
C GLY A 136 -3.82 15.13 -10.88
N PRO A 137 -2.84 15.88 -10.32
CA PRO A 137 -1.60 16.20 -11.02
C PRO A 137 -0.62 15.03 -11.15
N TYR A 138 -0.79 13.99 -10.36
CA TYR A 138 0.09 12.82 -10.37
C TYR A 138 -0.42 11.73 -11.31
N PRO A 139 0.49 10.92 -11.91
CA PRO A 139 0.07 9.76 -12.70
C PRO A 139 -0.68 8.75 -11.81
N ARG A 140 -1.52 7.94 -12.45
CA ARG A 140 -2.22 6.84 -11.77
C ARG A 140 -1.20 5.96 -11.04
N TRP A 141 -1.53 5.61 -9.78
CA TRP A 141 -0.74 4.77 -8.89
C TRP A 141 0.56 5.39 -8.35
N PHE A 142 0.70 6.71 -8.49
CA PHE A 142 1.87 7.42 -7.96
C PHE A 142 2.06 7.16 -6.46
N GLY A 143 1.02 7.27 -5.65
CA GLY A 143 1.08 7.05 -4.21
C GLY A 143 1.51 5.62 -3.84
N TYR A 144 1.00 4.61 -4.55
CA TYR A 144 1.43 3.22 -4.33
C TYR A 144 2.92 3.03 -4.64
N SER A 145 3.37 3.52 -5.80
CA SER A 145 4.78 3.43 -6.18
C SER A 145 5.70 4.17 -5.22
N LEU A 146 5.30 5.37 -4.80
CA LEU A 146 6.06 6.17 -3.83
C LEU A 146 6.11 5.47 -2.46
N GLY A 147 4.99 5.04 -1.92
CA GLY A 147 4.92 4.33 -0.64
C GLY A 147 5.75 3.05 -0.65
N TYR A 148 5.66 2.26 -1.73
CA TYR A 148 6.48 1.05 -1.91
C TYR A 148 7.98 1.37 -1.89
N GLY A 149 8.39 2.44 -2.58
CA GLY A 149 9.78 2.92 -2.58
C GLY A 149 10.25 3.44 -1.23
N MET A 150 9.40 4.20 -0.50
CA MET A 150 9.70 4.71 0.84
C MET A 150 9.97 3.56 1.82
N VAL A 151 9.10 2.55 1.82
CA VAL A 151 9.27 1.37 2.67
C VAL A 151 10.48 0.55 2.23
N GLY A 152 10.75 0.43 0.94
CA GLY A 152 11.96 -0.19 0.42
C GLY A 152 13.23 0.47 0.96
N ALA A 153 13.28 1.80 0.97
CA ALA A 153 14.40 2.57 1.52
C ALA A 153 14.60 2.30 3.03
N TRP A 154 13.51 2.25 3.80
CA TRP A 154 13.58 1.89 5.21
C TRP A 154 14.08 0.47 5.43
N LEU A 155 13.60 -0.51 4.66
CA LEU A 155 14.02 -1.91 4.78
C LEU A 155 15.50 -2.12 4.44
N GLU A 156 16.04 -1.38 3.49
CA GLU A 156 17.47 -1.42 3.17
C GLU A 156 18.34 -0.94 4.35
N GLU A 157 17.85 0.04 5.13
CA GLU A 157 18.56 0.54 6.32
C GLU A 157 18.35 -0.36 7.55
N ALA A 158 17.10 -0.83 7.76
CA ALA A 158 16.73 -1.62 8.92
C ALA A 158 17.23 -3.08 8.83
N GLY A 159 17.46 -3.57 7.62
CA GLY A 159 17.87 -4.96 7.41
C GLY A 159 16.75 -5.97 7.65
N ASP A 160 17.07 -7.05 8.37
CA ASP A 160 16.11 -8.13 8.61
C ASP A 160 15.23 -7.77 9.82
N VAL A 161 13.99 -7.39 9.58
CA VAL A 161 13.00 -7.03 10.61
C VAL A 161 12.00 -8.15 10.82
N ASP A 162 11.56 -8.32 12.07
CA ASP A 162 10.52 -9.28 12.42
C ASP A 162 9.12 -8.75 12.02
N THR A 163 8.12 -9.65 12.06
CA THR A 163 6.74 -9.30 11.65
C THR A 163 6.13 -8.22 12.54
N ALA A 164 6.43 -8.20 13.83
CA ALA A 164 5.91 -7.17 14.73
C ALA A 164 6.46 -5.79 14.36
N THR A 165 7.78 -5.67 14.17
CA THR A 165 8.42 -4.44 13.71
C THR A 165 7.85 -3.98 12.38
N TRP A 166 7.59 -4.91 11.45
CA TRP A 166 7.00 -4.60 10.17
C TRP A 166 5.60 -3.97 10.29
N ILE A 167 4.77 -4.49 11.19
CA ILE A 167 3.42 -3.98 11.42
C ILE A 167 3.45 -2.66 12.19
N ASP A 168 4.32 -2.55 13.21
CA ASP A 168 4.28 -1.49 14.22
C ASP A 168 5.20 -0.31 13.92
N VAL A 169 6.04 -0.37 12.86
CA VAL A 169 6.94 0.74 12.55
C VAL A 169 6.19 2.07 12.43
N PRO A 170 6.63 3.14 13.14
CA PRO A 170 6.04 4.46 12.99
C PRO A 170 6.25 5.00 11.57
N ALA A 171 5.23 5.65 11.00
CA ALA A 171 5.33 6.25 9.67
C ALA A 171 6.50 7.25 9.58
N ALA A 172 6.75 8.02 10.62
CA ALA A 172 7.87 8.97 10.69
C ALA A 172 9.23 8.29 10.43
N THR A 173 9.46 7.09 10.96
CA THR A 173 10.71 6.34 10.74
C THR A 173 10.92 6.00 9.27
N VAL A 174 9.85 5.60 8.57
CA VAL A 174 9.90 5.29 7.14
C VAL A 174 10.08 6.57 6.31
N VAL A 175 9.40 7.65 6.67
CA VAL A 175 9.54 8.96 6.01
C VAL A 175 10.98 9.48 6.13
N GLU A 176 11.60 9.38 7.30
CA GLU A 176 13.00 9.79 7.51
C GLU A 176 13.97 8.97 6.64
N ALA A 177 13.76 7.66 6.50
CA ALA A 177 14.55 6.82 5.59
C ALA A 177 14.36 7.25 4.13
N ALA A 178 13.13 7.52 3.71
CA ALA A 178 12.81 8.01 2.38
C ALA A 178 13.44 9.39 2.08
N GLN A 179 13.51 10.27 3.09
CA GLN A 179 14.23 11.57 2.97
C GLN A 179 15.73 11.36 2.75
N ARG A 180 16.36 10.49 3.54
CA ARG A 180 17.80 10.17 3.37
C ARG A 180 18.12 9.61 1.98
N ARG A 181 17.16 8.91 1.37
CA ARG A 181 17.26 8.36 0.00
C ARG A 181 16.84 9.35 -1.09
N GLY A 182 16.40 10.55 -0.71
CA GLY A 182 16.01 11.60 -1.65
C GLY A 182 14.65 11.40 -2.32
N LEU A 183 13.81 10.47 -1.84
CA LEU A 183 12.44 10.28 -2.33
C LEU A 183 11.50 11.39 -1.84
N ILE A 184 11.80 11.96 -0.71
CA ILE A 184 11.07 13.05 -0.07
C ILE A 184 12.03 14.22 0.09
N SER A 185 11.56 15.42 -0.23
CA SER A 185 12.36 16.63 -0.05
C SER A 185 12.75 16.81 1.42
N PRO A 186 13.95 17.33 1.73
CA PRO A 186 14.30 17.66 3.09
C PRO A 186 13.35 18.74 3.63
N ALA A 187 13.14 18.73 4.94
CA ALA A 187 12.48 19.84 5.60
C ALA A 187 13.31 21.12 5.40
N GLY A 188 12.69 22.19 4.95
CA GLY A 188 13.33 23.49 4.72
C GLY A 188 13.77 24.18 6.00
#